data_1920144a59e1937cb564adfe5918d528
#
_entry.id   1920144a59e1937cb564adfe5918d528
#
_cell.length_a   1.000
_cell.length_b   1.000
_cell.length_c   1.000
_cell.angle_alpha   90.00
_cell.angle_beta   90.00
_cell.angle_gamma   90.00
#
_symmetry.space_group_name_H-M   'P 1'
#
loop_
_entity.id
_entity.type
_entity.pdbx_description
1 polymer ?
#
loop_
_entity_poly.entity_id
_entity_poly.type
_entity_poly.pdbx_seq_one_letter_code
_entity_poly.pdbx_strand_id
1 'polypeptide(L)'
;MTRTNFTASILVSISLLSLFSCTSNEIGNIKDVNPDAVFFDYTVFADEDNSDVTVNLQYRMGGKNGTSLVLDEPSKVLFDGEQLKVDSAKVTGAFYEMQKPLAAFTGKHVISFTDLNKKEYNEEFEFTPFTLEPNIPAVLERGDLVFTFSGLESVDVLSVTLTDTSFQSADIMNDTDTVRNGRLVIAAHRLSALVNGPINFQLYKEVDRPIKNGTKEGGNLHIRYGLKRQFELQDAKKL
;
A
#
# COMPACT_ATOMS: atom_id res chain seq x y z
N MET A 1 32.80 -60.95 -34.53
CA MET A 1 31.64 -60.16 -34.96
C MET A 1 31.12 -59.39 -33.75
N THR A 2 31.60 -58.22 -33.55
CA THR A 2 31.26 -57.34 -32.44
C THR A 2 30.34 -56.21 -32.96
N ARG A 3 29.11 -56.17 -32.49
CA ARG A 3 28.15 -55.09 -32.79
C ARG A 3 28.29 -54.02 -31.70
N THR A 4 28.80 -52.85 -32.08
CA THR A 4 28.80 -51.65 -31.28
C THR A 4 27.46 -50.94 -31.37
N ASN A 5 26.77 -50.84 -30.24
CA ASN A 5 25.53 -50.02 -30.11
C ASN A 5 25.93 -48.59 -29.81
N PHE A 6 25.59 -47.66 -30.71
CA PHE A 6 25.77 -46.24 -30.58
C PHE A 6 24.46 -45.68 -29.96
N THR A 7 24.49 -45.41 -28.67
CA THR A 7 23.39 -44.68 -28.01
C THR A 7 23.65 -43.19 -28.10
N ALA A 8 22.89 -42.51 -28.93
CA ALA A 8 22.84 -41.08 -29.03
C ALA A 8 22.11 -40.50 -27.82
N SER A 9 22.86 -39.88 -26.90
CA SER A 9 22.28 -39.06 -25.82
C SER A 9 21.88 -37.71 -26.38
N ILE A 10 20.59 -37.50 -26.51
CA ILE A 10 20.01 -36.16 -26.79
C ILE A 10 19.99 -35.41 -25.47
N LEU A 11 20.90 -34.48 -25.27
CA LEU A 11 20.83 -33.48 -24.20
C LEU A 11 19.81 -32.42 -24.60
N VAL A 12 18.60 -32.51 -24.01
CA VAL A 12 17.61 -31.43 -24.06
C VAL A 12 18.04 -30.39 -23.05
N SER A 13 18.74 -29.35 -23.51
CA SER A 13 18.99 -28.13 -22.72
C SER A 13 17.68 -27.35 -22.59
N ILE A 14 16.97 -27.56 -21.49
CA ILE A 14 15.86 -26.67 -21.07
C ILE A 14 16.50 -25.37 -20.58
N SER A 15 16.54 -24.38 -21.49
CA SER A 15 16.89 -23.02 -21.13
C SER A 15 15.76 -22.45 -20.29
N LEU A 16 15.90 -22.45 -18.97
CA LEU A 16 15.05 -21.71 -18.05
C LEU A 16 15.28 -20.22 -18.30
N LEU A 17 14.44 -19.62 -19.14
CA LEU A 17 14.31 -18.17 -19.20
C LEU A 17 13.66 -17.73 -17.88
N SER A 18 14.50 -17.45 -16.89
CA SER A 18 14.10 -16.70 -15.70
C SER A 18 13.71 -15.30 -16.16
N LEU A 19 12.42 -15.06 -16.24
CA LEU A 19 11.86 -13.71 -16.36
C LEU A 19 12.16 -12.98 -15.04
N PHE A 20 13.35 -12.38 -14.97
CA PHE A 20 13.62 -11.37 -13.97
C PHE A 20 12.72 -10.19 -14.30
N SER A 21 11.58 -10.09 -13.61
CA SER A 21 10.83 -8.86 -13.52
C SER A 21 11.68 -7.89 -12.69
N CYS A 22 12.68 -7.28 -13.32
CA CYS A 22 13.40 -6.17 -12.72
C CYS A 22 12.45 -4.98 -12.69
N THR A 23 12.14 -4.48 -11.50
CA THR A 23 11.58 -3.13 -11.35
C THR A 23 12.61 -2.19 -11.97
N SER A 24 12.26 -1.48 -13.04
CA SER A 24 13.18 -0.55 -13.69
C SER A 24 13.31 0.70 -12.84
N ASN A 25 14.53 0.99 -12.38
CA ASN A 25 14.88 2.25 -11.72
C ASN A 25 15.32 3.32 -12.74
N GLU A 26 15.16 3.03 -14.03
CA GLU A 26 15.44 3.96 -15.09
C GLU A 26 14.47 5.14 -15.06
N ILE A 27 14.98 6.30 -15.42
CA ILE A 27 14.21 7.52 -15.56
C ILE A 27 14.17 7.87 -17.03
N GLY A 28 12.97 7.90 -17.60
CA GLY A 28 12.71 8.31 -18.97
C GLY A 28 12.09 9.71 -19.00
N ASN A 29 11.91 10.22 -20.22
CA ASN A 29 11.22 11.47 -20.46
C ASN A 29 9.87 11.19 -21.11
N ILE A 30 8.82 11.89 -20.65
CA ILE A 30 7.48 11.70 -21.21
C ILE A 30 7.39 12.04 -22.71
N LYS A 31 8.28 12.90 -23.22
CA LYS A 31 8.36 13.26 -24.64
C LYS A 31 8.72 12.09 -25.54
N ASP A 32 9.35 11.07 -25.00
CA ASP A 32 9.78 9.88 -25.73
C ASP A 32 8.74 8.76 -25.69
N VAL A 33 7.57 9.02 -25.08
CA VAL A 33 6.54 8.01 -24.82
C VAL A 33 5.22 8.37 -25.49
N ASN A 34 4.54 7.36 -26.05
CA ASN A 34 3.17 7.51 -26.48
C ASN A 34 2.28 7.86 -25.24
N PRO A 35 1.53 8.98 -25.25
CA PRO A 35 0.67 9.36 -24.13
C PRO A 35 -0.32 8.27 -23.69
N ASP A 36 -0.81 7.44 -24.61
CA ASP A 36 -1.71 6.32 -24.30
C ASP A 36 -1.02 5.17 -23.52
N ALA A 37 0.31 5.10 -23.54
CA ALA A 37 1.12 4.06 -22.88
C ALA A 37 1.69 4.50 -21.51
N VAL A 38 1.19 5.59 -20.95
CA VAL A 38 1.60 6.06 -19.62
C VAL A 38 0.73 5.41 -18.56
N PHE A 39 1.33 4.63 -17.66
CA PHE A 39 0.69 4.05 -16.49
C PHE A 39 0.74 5.03 -15.31
N PHE A 40 -0.36 5.19 -14.58
CA PHE A 40 -0.46 6.04 -13.40
C PHE A 40 -0.34 5.20 -12.13
N ASP A 41 0.63 5.53 -11.28
CA ASP A 41 0.88 4.83 -10.01
C ASP A 41 0.80 5.85 -8.88
N TYR A 42 -0.36 5.90 -8.20
CA TYR A 42 -0.68 6.90 -7.20
C TYR A 42 -0.77 6.26 -5.83
N THR A 43 -0.05 6.83 -4.87
CA THR A 43 -0.07 6.38 -3.48
C THR A 43 -0.37 7.57 -2.56
N VAL A 44 -1.31 7.37 -1.64
CA VAL A 44 -1.63 8.28 -0.55
C VAL A 44 -1.44 7.52 0.75
N PHE A 45 -0.54 7.99 1.59
CA PHE A 45 -0.16 7.29 2.81
C PHE A 45 -0.17 8.23 4.02
N ALA A 46 -0.76 7.77 5.12
CA ALA A 46 -0.64 8.39 6.41
C ALA A 46 -0.73 7.37 7.56
N ASP A 47 -0.05 7.67 8.64
CA ASP A 47 -0.24 7.03 9.95
C ASP A 47 -0.70 8.10 10.94
N GLU A 48 -1.50 7.73 11.93
CA GLU A 48 -1.92 8.65 13.01
C GLU A 48 -0.73 9.28 13.74
N ASP A 49 0.37 8.53 13.90
CA ASP A 49 1.59 8.99 14.56
C ASP A 49 2.38 10.02 13.71
N ASN A 50 2.11 10.10 12.42
CA ASN A 50 2.69 11.08 11.53
C ASN A 50 1.76 12.29 11.44
N SER A 51 2.33 13.47 11.59
CA SER A 51 1.56 14.71 11.44
C SER A 51 1.08 14.96 10.02
N ASP A 52 1.67 14.27 9.02
CA ASP A 52 1.47 14.57 7.61
C ASP A 52 0.98 13.34 6.82
N VAL A 53 0.19 13.63 5.79
CA VAL A 53 -0.16 12.72 4.71
C VAL A 53 0.84 12.93 3.58
N THR A 54 1.40 11.84 3.08
CA THR A 54 2.26 11.84 1.90
C THR A 54 1.46 11.40 0.68
N VAL A 55 1.43 12.23 -0.34
CA VAL A 55 0.92 11.91 -1.68
C VAL A 55 2.12 11.71 -2.59
N ASN A 56 2.26 10.52 -3.17
CA ASN A 56 3.34 10.17 -4.10
C ASN A 56 2.74 9.71 -5.42
N LEU A 57 3.08 10.41 -6.51
CA LEU A 57 2.54 10.18 -7.83
C LEU A 57 3.67 9.81 -8.77
N GLN A 58 3.53 8.68 -9.46
CA GLN A 58 4.48 8.24 -10.46
C GLN A 58 3.79 8.00 -11.80
N TYR A 59 4.50 8.31 -12.86
CA TYR A 59 4.11 8.03 -14.24
C TYR A 59 5.11 7.08 -14.83
N ARG A 60 4.65 5.97 -15.43
CA ARG A 60 5.54 4.90 -15.88
C ARG A 60 5.25 4.47 -17.31
N MET A 61 6.26 4.05 -18.03
CA MET A 61 6.14 3.36 -19.33
C MET A 61 6.40 1.87 -19.13
N GLY A 62 5.50 1.02 -19.61
CA GLY A 62 5.61 -0.44 -19.47
C GLY A 62 4.94 -0.99 -18.21
N GLY A 63 3.88 -0.32 -17.73
CA GLY A 63 3.06 -0.73 -16.58
C GLY A 63 3.67 -0.41 -15.22
N LYS A 64 3.13 -1.04 -14.17
CA LYS A 64 3.47 -0.75 -12.76
C LYS A 64 4.97 -0.85 -12.42
N ASN A 65 5.69 -1.76 -13.06
CA ASN A 65 7.11 -2.00 -12.82
C ASN A 65 8.02 -1.40 -13.90
N GLY A 66 7.44 -0.57 -14.78
CA GLY A 66 8.16 0.02 -15.90
C GLY A 66 9.02 1.23 -15.52
N THR A 67 9.64 1.82 -16.53
CA THR A 67 10.47 3.02 -16.42
C THR A 67 9.66 4.21 -15.92
N SER A 68 10.12 4.88 -14.85
CA SER A 68 9.50 6.11 -14.35
C SER A 68 9.78 7.29 -15.28
N LEU A 69 8.84 8.23 -15.38
CA LEU A 69 8.87 9.31 -16.35
C LEU A 69 8.96 10.69 -15.67
N VAL A 70 9.86 11.51 -16.19
CA VAL A 70 9.86 12.96 -15.93
C VAL A 70 8.87 13.62 -16.90
N LEU A 71 7.97 14.44 -16.35
CA LEU A 71 7.02 15.23 -17.11
C LEU A 71 7.68 16.54 -17.53
N ASP A 72 7.62 16.81 -18.83
CA ASP A 72 8.08 18.07 -19.44
C ASP A 72 6.92 18.79 -20.11
N GLU A 73 6.94 20.09 -20.09
CA GLU A 73 5.92 20.93 -20.72
C GLU A 73 5.57 20.44 -22.15
N PRO A 74 4.28 20.37 -22.50
CA PRO A 74 3.11 20.85 -21.74
C PRO A 74 2.58 19.85 -20.68
N SER A 75 3.24 18.69 -20.52
CA SER A 75 2.82 17.68 -19.56
C SER A 75 3.14 18.11 -18.12
N LYS A 76 2.16 17.96 -17.24
CA LYS A 76 2.27 18.36 -15.83
C LYS A 76 1.28 17.59 -14.96
N VAL A 77 1.52 17.64 -13.66
CA VAL A 77 0.59 17.13 -12.65
C VAL A 77 0.27 18.17 -11.60
N LEU A 78 -1.00 18.23 -11.21
CA LEU A 78 -1.49 19.06 -10.11
C LEU A 78 -2.16 18.17 -9.07
N PHE A 79 -2.01 18.55 -7.81
CA PHE A 79 -2.80 18.01 -6.70
C PHE A 79 -3.61 19.14 -6.09
N ASP A 80 -4.93 19.02 -6.07
CA ASP A 80 -5.87 20.07 -5.63
C ASP A 80 -5.58 21.45 -6.26
N GLY A 81 -5.16 21.44 -7.53
CA GLY A 81 -4.81 22.66 -8.28
C GLY A 81 -3.38 23.17 -8.08
N GLU A 82 -2.60 22.61 -7.17
CA GLU A 82 -1.19 22.96 -6.95
C GLU A 82 -0.29 22.10 -7.83
N GLN A 83 0.56 22.73 -8.64
CA GLN A 83 1.48 22.00 -9.52
C GLN A 83 2.62 21.38 -8.73
N LEU A 84 2.82 20.08 -8.89
CA LEU A 84 3.91 19.35 -8.27
C LEU A 84 5.18 19.41 -9.14
N LYS A 85 6.32 19.41 -8.48
CA LYS A 85 7.63 19.31 -9.13
C LYS A 85 8.16 17.89 -9.03
N VAL A 86 8.96 17.52 -10.03
CA VAL A 86 9.62 16.22 -10.01
C VAL A 86 10.67 16.16 -8.91
N ASP A 87 10.71 15.02 -8.23
CA ASP A 87 11.83 14.57 -7.43
C ASP A 87 12.29 13.20 -7.94
N SER A 88 13.43 12.72 -7.47
CA SER A 88 13.97 11.44 -7.91
C SER A 88 14.84 10.79 -6.85
N ALA A 89 14.76 9.47 -6.77
CA ALA A 89 15.66 8.67 -5.95
C ALA A 89 16.17 7.47 -6.74
N LYS A 90 17.38 7.02 -6.42
CA LYS A 90 18.05 5.90 -7.12
C LYS A 90 17.26 4.59 -7.09
N VAL A 91 16.41 4.43 -6.09
CA VAL A 91 15.64 3.19 -5.89
C VAL A 91 14.23 3.29 -6.48
N THR A 92 13.60 4.46 -6.43
CA THR A 92 12.21 4.67 -6.81
C THR A 92 12.02 5.31 -8.19
N GLY A 93 13.09 5.86 -8.78
CA GLY A 93 13.04 6.62 -10.03
C GLY A 93 12.45 8.02 -9.84
N ALA A 94 11.83 8.58 -10.87
CA ALA A 94 11.17 9.89 -10.84
C ALA A 94 9.79 9.79 -10.18
N PHE A 95 9.46 10.76 -9.31
CA PHE A 95 8.15 10.85 -8.66
C PHE A 95 7.78 12.32 -8.39
N TYR A 96 6.51 12.54 -8.05
CA TYR A 96 5.92 13.84 -7.72
C TYR A 96 5.31 13.70 -6.34
N GLU A 97 5.89 14.37 -5.35
CA GLU A 97 5.51 14.22 -3.96
C GLU A 97 4.98 15.53 -3.39
N MET A 98 4.01 15.39 -2.49
CA MET A 98 3.51 16.44 -1.65
C MET A 98 3.24 15.86 -0.26
N GLN A 99 3.50 16.69 0.76
CA GLN A 99 3.12 16.41 2.14
C GLN A 99 2.17 17.50 2.64
N LYS A 100 1.09 17.10 3.29
CA LYS A 100 0.11 18.00 3.91
C LYS A 100 -0.25 17.53 5.31
N PRO A 101 -0.50 18.47 6.26
CA PRO A 101 -0.92 18.08 7.60
C PRO A 101 -2.17 17.20 7.57
N LEU A 102 -2.15 16.07 8.28
CA LEU A 102 -3.25 15.11 8.36
C LEU A 102 -4.55 15.80 8.79
N ALA A 103 -4.48 16.73 9.75
CA ALA A 103 -5.64 17.47 10.22
C ALA A 103 -6.34 18.32 9.14
N ALA A 104 -5.63 18.68 8.07
CA ALA A 104 -6.14 19.48 6.94
C ALA A 104 -6.41 18.64 5.69
N PHE A 105 -6.17 17.33 5.74
CA PHE A 105 -6.24 16.45 4.56
C PHE A 105 -7.52 15.64 4.47
N THR A 106 -8.42 15.71 5.44
CA THR A 106 -9.70 14.97 5.39
C THR A 106 -10.61 15.55 4.32
N GLY A 107 -11.20 14.67 3.50
CA GLY A 107 -12.18 15.05 2.50
C GLY A 107 -11.84 14.65 1.08
N LYS A 108 -12.37 15.39 0.12
CA LYS A 108 -12.22 15.11 -1.32
C LYS A 108 -10.98 15.78 -1.88
N HIS A 109 -10.26 15.03 -2.70
CA HIS A 109 -9.05 15.47 -3.38
C HIS A 109 -9.10 15.12 -4.86
N VAL A 110 -8.33 15.88 -5.66
CA VAL A 110 -8.25 15.69 -7.11
C VAL A 110 -6.78 15.67 -7.55
N ILE A 111 -6.40 14.63 -8.26
CA ILE A 111 -5.14 14.55 -8.99
C ILE A 111 -5.44 14.87 -10.46
N SER A 112 -4.83 15.90 -11.03
CA SER A 112 -5.01 16.29 -12.42
C SER A 112 -3.71 16.13 -13.19
N PHE A 113 -3.70 15.24 -14.18
CA PHE A 113 -2.57 15.04 -15.09
C PHE A 113 -2.90 15.61 -16.47
N THR A 114 -2.00 16.39 -17.04
CA THR A 114 -2.08 16.86 -18.41
C THR A 114 -1.01 16.14 -19.24
N ASP A 115 -1.39 15.53 -20.36
CA ASP A 115 -0.47 14.84 -21.27
C ASP A 115 0.18 15.79 -22.28
N LEU A 116 1.05 15.26 -23.13
CA LEU A 116 1.72 16.02 -24.21
C LEU A 116 0.76 16.60 -25.26
N ASN A 117 -0.43 16.02 -25.41
CA ASN A 117 -1.48 16.50 -26.32
C ASN A 117 -2.42 17.50 -25.63
N LYS A 118 -2.10 17.93 -24.39
CA LYS A 118 -2.92 18.81 -23.53
C LYS A 118 -4.26 18.19 -23.14
N LYS A 119 -4.39 16.87 -23.23
CA LYS A 119 -5.54 16.17 -22.69
C LYS A 119 -5.40 16.05 -21.18
N GLU A 120 -6.49 16.31 -20.45
CA GLU A 120 -6.54 16.24 -18.99
C GLU A 120 -7.19 14.94 -18.54
N TYR A 121 -6.64 14.39 -17.46
CA TYR A 121 -7.12 13.20 -16.76
C TYR A 121 -7.23 13.56 -15.29
N ASN A 122 -8.44 13.45 -14.73
CA ASN A 122 -8.72 13.80 -13.34
C ASN A 122 -9.10 12.55 -12.56
N GLU A 123 -8.38 12.27 -11.51
CA GLU A 123 -8.68 11.20 -10.56
C GLU A 123 -9.13 11.80 -9.25
N GLU A 124 -10.37 11.50 -8.86
CA GLU A 124 -10.97 11.96 -7.61
C GLU A 124 -10.96 10.84 -6.57
N PHE A 125 -10.64 11.19 -5.35
CA PHE A 125 -10.74 10.30 -4.21
C PHE A 125 -11.15 11.05 -2.94
N GLU A 126 -11.62 10.29 -1.95
CA GLU A 126 -11.93 10.80 -0.62
C GLU A 126 -11.00 10.15 0.39
N PHE A 127 -10.42 10.97 1.27
CA PHE A 127 -9.58 10.51 2.36
C PHE A 127 -10.32 10.73 3.68
N THR A 128 -10.63 9.63 4.37
CA THR A 128 -11.31 9.66 5.66
C THR A 128 -10.52 8.84 6.67
N PRO A 129 -9.80 9.49 7.60
CA PRO A 129 -9.13 8.80 8.69
C PRO A 129 -10.17 8.18 9.64
N PHE A 130 -9.82 7.05 10.22
CA PHE A 130 -10.62 6.43 11.28
C PHE A 130 -9.90 6.55 12.63
N THR A 131 -10.64 6.48 13.72
CA THR A 131 -10.10 6.56 15.08
C THR A 131 -10.58 5.39 15.92
N LEU A 132 -9.78 5.01 16.93
CA LEU A 132 -10.12 3.99 17.91
C LEU A 132 -10.70 4.66 19.16
N GLU A 133 -11.90 4.25 19.57
CA GLU A 133 -12.61 4.84 20.70
C GLU A 133 -13.25 3.76 21.60
N PRO A 134 -13.12 3.85 22.92
CA PRO A 134 -12.15 4.68 23.66
C PRO A 134 -10.71 4.19 23.43
N ASN A 135 -9.74 4.93 23.97
CA ASN A 135 -8.35 4.42 23.98
C ASN A 135 -8.30 3.04 24.63
N ILE A 136 -7.43 2.18 24.11
CA ILE A 136 -7.20 0.83 24.61
C ILE A 136 -6.74 0.92 26.09
N PRO A 137 -7.30 0.12 27.02
CA PRO A 137 -6.73 -0.04 28.35
C PRO A 137 -5.27 -0.49 28.26
N ALA A 138 -4.44 0.00 29.18
CA ALA A 138 -3.02 -0.37 29.21
C ALA A 138 -2.79 -1.88 29.36
N VAL A 139 -3.76 -2.60 29.96
CA VAL A 139 -3.74 -4.05 30.17
C VAL A 139 -5.02 -4.66 29.65
N LEU A 140 -4.90 -5.70 28.84
CA LEU A 140 -6.01 -6.53 28.35
C LEU A 140 -5.82 -7.97 28.80
N GLU A 141 -6.90 -8.60 29.27
CA GLU A 141 -6.92 -10.02 29.59
C GLU A 141 -7.18 -10.87 28.34
N ARG A 142 -6.59 -12.07 28.30
CA ARG A 142 -6.86 -13.04 27.25
C ARG A 142 -8.32 -13.42 27.22
N GLY A 143 -8.97 -13.12 26.14
CA GLY A 143 -10.38 -13.33 25.86
C GLY A 143 -10.66 -12.78 24.48
N ASP A 144 -11.93 -12.68 24.12
CA ASP A 144 -12.30 -11.96 22.90
C ASP A 144 -12.00 -10.47 23.08
N LEU A 145 -11.07 -9.94 22.27
CA LEU A 145 -10.74 -8.52 22.28
C LEU A 145 -11.72 -7.78 21.38
N VAL A 146 -12.34 -6.74 21.93
CA VAL A 146 -13.35 -5.94 21.22
C VAL A 146 -12.87 -4.51 21.13
N PHE A 147 -12.79 -4.00 19.91
CA PHE A 147 -12.38 -2.63 19.61
C PHE A 147 -13.51 -1.89 18.88
N THR A 148 -13.68 -0.62 19.19
CA THR A 148 -14.69 0.25 18.57
C THR A 148 -14.00 1.38 17.84
N PHE A 149 -14.49 1.69 16.64
CA PHE A 149 -13.94 2.71 15.76
C PHE A 149 -15.00 3.70 15.34
N SER A 150 -14.57 4.94 15.09
CA SER A 150 -15.32 5.95 14.33
C SER A 150 -14.61 6.24 13.01
N GLY A 151 -15.33 6.81 12.03
CA GLY A 151 -14.77 7.12 10.70
C GLY A 151 -14.71 5.94 9.72
N LEU A 152 -15.25 4.76 10.09
CA LEU A 152 -15.40 3.61 9.22
C LEU A 152 -16.81 3.49 8.67
N GLU A 153 -16.96 2.80 7.54
CA GLU A 153 -18.28 2.46 6.99
C GLU A 153 -18.98 1.39 7.84
N SER A 154 -20.28 1.15 7.58
CA SER A 154 -21.06 0.13 8.30
C SER A 154 -20.49 -1.28 8.17
N VAL A 155 -19.82 -1.56 7.05
CA VAL A 155 -18.98 -2.75 6.82
C VAL A 155 -17.71 -2.27 6.19
N ASP A 156 -16.62 -2.47 6.87
CA ASP A 156 -15.28 -2.07 6.40
C ASP A 156 -14.29 -3.20 6.68
N VAL A 157 -13.11 -3.10 6.11
CA VAL A 157 -12.06 -4.11 6.22
C VAL A 157 -10.77 -3.46 6.68
N LEU A 158 -10.15 -4.02 7.70
CA LEU A 158 -8.86 -3.57 8.22
C LEU A 158 -7.83 -4.70 8.15
N SER A 159 -6.60 -4.35 7.77
CA SER A 159 -5.44 -5.20 8.04
C SER A 159 -5.07 -5.04 9.51
N VAL A 160 -5.01 -6.15 10.24
CA VAL A 160 -4.79 -6.19 11.68
C VAL A 160 -3.51 -6.96 11.98
N THR A 161 -2.58 -6.33 12.66
CA THR A 161 -1.33 -6.98 13.08
C THR A 161 -1.15 -6.85 14.59
N LEU A 162 -0.98 -7.98 15.26
CA LEU A 162 -0.57 -8.07 16.67
C LEU A 162 0.79 -8.72 16.73
N THR A 163 1.77 -8.02 17.31
CA THR A 163 3.14 -8.52 17.48
C THR A 163 3.52 -8.41 18.93
N ASP A 164 3.93 -9.53 19.55
CA ASP A 164 4.55 -9.48 20.86
C ASP A 164 6.02 -9.04 20.78
N THR A 165 6.62 -8.74 21.91
CA THR A 165 8.01 -8.30 22.01
C THR A 165 9.00 -9.43 22.25
N SER A 166 8.54 -10.69 22.23
CA SER A 166 9.43 -11.84 22.37
C SER A 166 10.17 -12.07 21.05
N PHE A 167 11.49 -12.06 21.09
CA PHE A 167 12.33 -12.41 19.94
C PHE A 167 12.24 -13.90 19.56
N GLN A 168 11.46 -14.69 20.28
CA GLN A 168 11.29 -16.13 20.06
C GLN A 168 10.04 -16.48 19.27
N SER A 169 9.06 -15.58 19.21
CA SER A 169 7.86 -15.86 18.45
C SER A 169 8.03 -15.41 17.01
N ALA A 170 7.99 -16.37 16.11
CA ALA A 170 7.67 -16.11 14.71
C ALA A 170 6.18 -15.68 14.59
N ASP A 171 5.49 -15.54 15.71
CA ASP A 171 4.05 -15.52 15.79
C ASP A 171 3.54 -14.10 15.84
N ILE A 172 3.33 -13.61 14.66
CA ILE A 172 2.62 -12.39 14.36
C ILE A 172 1.22 -12.82 13.94
N MET A 173 0.19 -12.33 14.63
CA MET A 173 -1.14 -12.36 14.07
C MET A 173 -1.20 -11.25 13.01
N ASN A 174 -1.25 -11.62 11.75
CA ASN A 174 -1.38 -10.69 10.63
C ASN A 174 -2.52 -11.17 9.74
N ASP A 175 -3.66 -10.55 9.90
CA ASP A 175 -4.90 -10.94 9.23
C ASP A 175 -5.65 -9.73 8.68
N THR A 176 -6.57 -10.02 7.77
CA THR A 176 -7.55 -9.05 7.29
C THR A 176 -8.88 -9.34 7.97
N ASP A 177 -9.39 -8.37 8.72
CA ASP A 177 -10.60 -8.50 9.50
C ASP A 177 -11.71 -7.56 9.05
N THR A 178 -12.95 -8.04 9.16
CA THR A 178 -14.14 -7.24 8.86
C THR A 178 -14.62 -6.50 10.11
N VAL A 179 -14.69 -5.18 10.00
CA VAL A 179 -15.32 -4.30 10.98
C VAL A 179 -16.80 -4.14 10.61
N ARG A 180 -17.71 -4.31 11.58
CA ARG A 180 -19.15 -4.14 11.39
C ARG A 180 -19.69 -3.10 12.34
N ASN A 181 -20.33 -2.06 11.80
CA ASN A 181 -20.86 -0.92 12.58
C ASN A 181 -19.81 -0.35 13.54
N GLY A 182 -18.58 -0.16 13.02
CA GLY A 182 -17.45 0.33 13.80
C GLY A 182 -16.89 -0.64 14.84
N ARG A 183 -17.26 -1.93 14.83
CA ARG A 183 -16.81 -2.90 15.83
C ARG A 183 -15.98 -4.01 15.20
N LEU A 184 -14.80 -4.22 15.75
CA LEU A 184 -13.88 -5.33 15.47
C LEU A 184 -13.85 -6.29 16.66
N VAL A 185 -13.92 -7.59 16.41
CA VAL A 185 -13.76 -8.64 17.42
C VAL A 185 -12.63 -9.57 17.03
N ILE A 186 -11.59 -9.61 17.84
CA ILE A 186 -10.49 -10.58 17.70
C ILE A 186 -10.76 -11.71 18.70
N ALA A 187 -11.14 -12.87 18.18
CA ALA A 187 -11.49 -14.02 19.02
C ALA A 187 -10.28 -14.56 19.81
N ALA A 188 -10.52 -15.00 21.04
CA ALA A 188 -9.49 -15.46 21.98
C ALA A 188 -8.53 -16.50 21.40
N HIS A 189 -9.03 -17.44 20.61
CA HIS A 189 -8.21 -18.50 20.01
C HIS A 189 -7.12 -17.97 19.07
N ARG A 190 -7.33 -16.81 18.44
CA ARG A 190 -6.35 -16.17 17.55
C ARG A 190 -5.17 -15.56 18.30
N LEU A 191 -5.31 -15.35 19.61
CA LEU A 191 -4.26 -14.84 20.48
C LEU A 191 -3.36 -15.94 21.03
N SER A 192 -3.64 -17.22 20.71
CA SER A 192 -2.95 -18.38 21.32
C SER A 192 -1.45 -18.42 21.03
N ALA A 193 -1.02 -17.88 19.90
CA ALA A 193 0.39 -17.85 19.52
C ALA A 193 1.18 -16.70 20.20
N LEU A 194 0.49 -15.64 20.65
CA LEU A 194 1.14 -14.51 21.30
C LEU A 194 1.52 -14.87 22.75
N VAL A 195 2.67 -14.40 23.22
CA VAL A 195 3.04 -14.51 24.63
C VAL A 195 2.44 -13.35 25.45
N ASN A 196 2.30 -13.55 26.76
CA ASN A 196 1.90 -12.47 27.66
C ASN A 196 3.00 -11.40 27.73
N GLY A 197 2.60 -10.15 27.84
CA GLY A 197 3.48 -8.99 27.86
C GLY A 197 3.06 -7.90 26.88
N PRO A 198 3.99 -7.00 26.54
CA PRO A 198 3.71 -5.90 25.61
C PRO A 198 3.36 -6.38 24.21
N ILE A 199 2.25 -5.89 23.69
CA ILE A 199 1.77 -6.15 22.32
C ILE A 199 1.77 -4.86 21.54
N ASN A 200 2.38 -4.87 20.34
CA ASN A 200 2.21 -3.85 19.34
C ASN A 200 0.99 -4.19 18.49
N PHE A 201 0.02 -3.31 18.47
CA PHE A 201 -1.22 -3.43 17.72
C PHE A 201 -1.25 -2.42 16.59
N GLN A 202 -1.28 -2.91 15.35
CA GLN A 202 -1.31 -2.07 14.15
C GLN A 202 -2.56 -2.38 13.35
N LEU A 203 -3.18 -1.33 12.85
CA LEU A 203 -4.40 -1.38 12.06
C LEU A 203 -4.22 -0.52 10.83
N TYR A 204 -4.56 -1.04 9.66
CA TYR A 204 -4.53 -0.28 8.42
C TYR A 204 -5.84 -0.45 7.66
N LYS A 205 -6.40 0.68 7.22
CA LYS A 205 -7.40 0.70 6.16
C LYS A 205 -6.68 0.95 4.84
N GLU A 206 -6.92 0.07 3.89
CA GLU A 206 -6.31 0.14 2.57
C GLU A 206 -7.40 0.16 1.50
N VAL A 207 -7.28 1.07 0.55
CA VAL A 207 -8.10 1.13 -0.65
C VAL A 207 -7.16 0.98 -1.84
N ASP A 208 -7.30 -0.11 -2.57
CA ASP A 208 -6.50 -0.38 -3.77
C ASP A 208 -7.47 -0.55 -4.94
N ARG A 209 -7.40 0.35 -5.91
CA ARG A 209 -8.32 0.35 -7.04
C ARG A 209 -7.69 0.89 -8.32
N PRO A 210 -8.20 0.48 -9.49
CA PRO A 210 -7.82 1.09 -10.76
C PRO A 210 -8.15 2.59 -10.77
N ILE A 211 -7.36 3.35 -11.53
CA ILE A 211 -7.65 4.73 -11.89
C ILE A 211 -8.93 4.77 -12.75
N LYS A 212 -9.85 5.66 -12.41
CA LYS A 212 -11.15 5.79 -13.10
C LYS A 212 -11.02 6.52 -14.45
N ASN A 213 -10.16 7.50 -14.49
CA ASN A 213 -9.96 8.34 -15.67
C ASN A 213 -8.46 8.38 -16.02
N GLY A 214 -7.99 7.36 -16.72
CA GLY A 214 -6.58 7.18 -17.10
C GLY A 214 -6.37 7.10 -18.60
N THR A 215 -5.15 6.84 -19.00
CA THR A 215 -4.74 6.48 -20.35
C THR A 215 -5.24 5.07 -20.72
N LYS A 216 -4.89 4.56 -21.89
CA LYS A 216 -5.20 3.16 -22.25
C LYS A 216 -4.41 2.15 -21.42
N GLU A 217 -3.22 2.52 -20.96
CA GLU A 217 -2.42 1.69 -20.06
C GLU A 217 -3.01 1.63 -18.64
N GLY A 218 -3.84 2.62 -18.27
CA GLY A 218 -4.52 2.69 -17.00
C GLY A 218 -3.63 3.12 -15.85
N GLY A 219 -3.85 2.53 -14.67
CA GLY A 219 -3.12 2.86 -13.45
C GLY A 219 -3.82 2.37 -12.21
N ASN A 220 -3.18 2.58 -11.05
CA ASN A 220 -3.72 2.25 -9.73
C ASN A 220 -3.65 3.46 -8.80
N LEU A 221 -4.65 3.56 -7.93
CA LEU A 221 -4.65 4.42 -6.75
C LEU A 221 -4.64 3.53 -5.52
N HIS A 222 -3.60 3.68 -4.70
CA HIS A 222 -3.44 3.04 -3.40
C HIS A 222 -3.54 4.09 -2.30
N ILE A 223 -4.50 3.92 -1.38
CA ILE A 223 -4.68 4.80 -0.22
C ILE A 223 -4.53 3.94 1.02
N ARG A 224 -3.66 4.34 1.94
CA ARG A 224 -3.44 3.66 3.21
C ARG A 224 -3.44 4.64 4.37
N TYR A 225 -4.24 4.31 5.39
CA TYR A 225 -4.23 5.02 6.67
C TYR A 225 -4.10 4.04 7.81
N GLY A 226 -3.21 4.32 8.76
CA GLY A 226 -2.87 3.44 9.85
C GLY A 226 -3.02 4.02 11.25
N LEU A 227 -3.33 3.14 12.21
CA LEU A 227 -3.28 3.39 13.65
C LEU A 227 -2.31 2.42 14.31
N LYS A 228 -1.60 2.89 15.34
CA LYS A 228 -0.72 2.06 16.17
C LYS A 228 -1.05 2.25 17.63
N ARG A 229 -1.11 1.17 18.36
CA ARG A 229 -1.33 1.14 19.82
C ARG A 229 -0.43 0.12 20.47
N GLN A 230 -0.28 0.27 21.78
CA GLN A 230 0.39 -0.72 22.62
C GLN A 230 -0.49 -1.03 23.83
N PHE A 231 -0.50 -2.28 24.23
CA PHE A 231 -1.12 -2.74 25.47
C PHE A 231 -0.36 -3.95 26.00
N GLU A 232 -0.58 -4.27 27.28
CA GLU A 232 -0.04 -5.48 27.89
C GLU A 232 -1.10 -6.58 27.86
N LEU A 233 -0.76 -7.74 27.29
CA LEU A 233 -1.62 -8.93 27.26
C LEU A 233 -1.30 -9.80 28.48
N GLN A 234 -2.33 -10.17 29.27
CA GLN A 234 -2.20 -11.02 30.45
C GLN A 234 -3.22 -12.17 30.40
N ASP A 235 -2.90 -13.25 31.10
CA ASP A 235 -3.88 -14.32 31.28
C ASP A 235 -5.09 -13.82 32.05
N ALA A 236 -6.27 -14.33 31.68
CA ALA A 236 -7.48 -14.04 32.43
C ALA A 236 -7.32 -14.50 33.93
N LYS A 237 -7.69 -13.64 34.84
CA LYS A 237 -7.67 -14.01 36.28
C LYS A 237 -8.57 -15.21 36.51
N LYS A 238 -8.02 -16.28 37.05
CA LYS A 238 -8.82 -17.40 37.55
C LYS A 238 -9.67 -16.91 38.72
N LEU A 239 -10.97 -16.91 38.52
CA LEU A 239 -11.96 -16.68 39.60
C LEU A 239 -11.96 -17.85 40.56
#